data_c1d2fd2a36e1da5ce7fc48d9dd567c47
#
_entry.id   c1d2fd2a36e1da5ce7fc48d9dd567c47
#
_cell.length_a   1.000
_cell.length_b   1.000
_cell.length_c   1.000
_cell.angle_alpha   90.00
_cell.angle_beta   90.00
_cell.angle_gamma   90.00
#
_symmetry.space_group_name_H-M   'P 1'
#
loop_
_entity.id
_entity.type
_entity.pdbx_description
1 polymer ?
#
loop_
_entity_poly.entity_id
_entity_poly.type
_entity_poly.pdbx_seq_one_letter_code
_entity_poly.pdbx_strand_id
1 'polypeptide(L)'
;MSIPILTSAKALWQNLVETLRILGIDPGSRKTGYGLIENTGNRTRHLASGCIRLNAKHPLSDRLSMLSKELEQLIEEFRPDCGAVEKVFFAKNAQSALTLGHARGVILLKFSERHLPIHEYQTLKVKQTVVGVGRADKDQVQHMVKILLNLQNSLQEDEADALAVAITHAHLGLSLKQLP
;
A
#
# COMPACT_ATOMS: atom_id res chain seq x y z
N MET A 1 22.38 49.77 9.86
CA MET A 1 21.80 49.14 8.64
C MET A 1 21.86 47.65 8.82
N SER A 2 20.76 47.06 9.33
CA SER A 2 20.67 45.61 9.58
C SER A 2 19.94 44.95 8.43
N ILE A 3 20.56 43.98 7.81
CA ILE A 3 20.01 43.27 6.64
C ILE A 3 19.11 42.13 7.13
N PRO A 4 17.82 42.07 6.82
CA PRO A 4 16.95 40.96 7.15
C PRO A 4 16.94 39.94 6.00
N ILE A 5 17.96 39.03 5.90
CA ILE A 5 18.02 38.03 4.81
C ILE A 5 17.70 36.62 5.29
N LEU A 6 17.42 36.39 6.56
CA LEU A 6 17.25 35.02 7.10
C LEU A 6 15.80 34.53 7.21
N THR A 7 14.80 35.37 6.90
CA THR A 7 13.37 35.00 7.08
C THR A 7 12.74 34.35 5.85
N SER A 8 13.32 34.50 4.67
CA SER A 8 12.70 34.01 3.43
C SER A 8 13.01 32.53 3.11
N ALA A 9 14.20 32.07 3.47
CA ALA A 9 14.58 30.67 3.20
C ALA A 9 13.78 29.66 4.03
N LYS A 10 13.56 29.91 5.32
CA LYS A 10 12.74 29.03 6.18
C LYS A 10 11.28 28.95 5.72
N ALA A 11 10.72 30.03 5.20
CA ALA A 11 9.36 30.06 4.66
C ALA A 11 9.22 29.29 3.32
N LEU A 12 10.27 29.27 2.51
CA LEU A 12 10.30 28.49 1.26
C LEU A 12 10.38 26.97 1.49
N TRP A 13 11.03 26.51 2.56
CA TRP A 13 11.12 25.10 2.91
C TRP A 13 9.84 24.54 3.58
N GLN A 14 9.00 25.41 4.17
CA GLN A 14 7.75 25.01 4.82
C GLN A 14 6.59 24.73 3.85
N ASN A 15 6.73 25.04 2.55
CA ASN A 15 5.68 24.89 1.53
C ASN A 15 5.94 23.80 0.49
N LEU A 16 7.00 23.02 0.60
CA LEU A 16 7.18 21.82 -0.23
C LEU A 16 6.34 20.69 0.35
N VAL A 17 5.07 20.66 -0.02
CA VAL A 17 4.21 19.51 0.25
C VAL A 17 4.74 18.34 -0.59
N GLU A 18 5.51 17.48 0.06
CA GLU A 18 6.05 16.28 -0.58
C GLU A 18 4.90 15.40 -1.12
N THR A 19 4.99 15.06 -2.39
CA THR A 19 4.10 14.08 -3.01
C THR A 19 4.71 12.70 -2.83
N LEU A 20 3.95 11.76 -2.29
CA LEU A 20 4.37 10.40 -2.00
C LEU A 20 3.49 9.41 -2.77
N ARG A 21 4.08 8.58 -3.61
CA ARG A 21 3.41 7.45 -4.27
C ARG A 21 3.59 6.19 -3.44
N ILE A 22 2.49 5.58 -3.06
CA ILE A 22 2.47 4.42 -2.17
C ILE A 22 1.86 3.25 -2.92
N LEU A 23 2.60 2.15 -3.00
CA LEU A 23 2.11 0.88 -3.52
C LEU A 23 1.68 -0.01 -2.34
N GLY A 24 0.37 -0.10 -2.11
CA GLY A 24 -0.22 -1.01 -1.15
C GLY A 24 -0.39 -2.40 -1.73
N ILE A 25 -0.06 -3.42 -0.96
CA ILE A 25 -0.20 -4.83 -1.34
C ILE A 25 -0.94 -5.59 -0.24
N ASP A 26 -1.97 -6.34 -0.66
CA ASP A 26 -2.60 -7.40 0.12
C ASP A 26 -2.13 -8.75 -0.42
N PRO A 27 -1.19 -9.45 0.29
CA PRO A 27 -0.61 -10.69 -0.20
C PRO A 27 -1.60 -11.84 -0.18
N GLY A 28 -1.75 -12.53 -1.30
CA GLY A 28 -2.57 -13.73 -1.40
C GLY A 28 -1.93 -14.84 -2.24
N SER A 29 -2.24 -16.10 -1.93
CA SER A 29 -1.67 -17.26 -2.61
C SER A 29 -2.29 -17.57 -3.98
N ARG A 30 -3.49 -17.06 -4.25
CA ARG A 30 -4.22 -17.22 -5.52
C ARG A 30 -4.51 -15.89 -6.20
N LYS A 31 -4.61 -14.85 -5.40
CA LYS A 31 -4.78 -13.46 -5.83
C LYS A 31 -3.98 -12.59 -4.89
N THR A 32 -3.30 -11.62 -5.43
CA THR A 32 -2.63 -10.57 -4.67
C THR A 32 -3.26 -9.26 -5.08
N GLY A 33 -3.87 -8.56 -4.13
CA GLY A 33 -4.40 -7.22 -4.36
C GLY A 33 -3.27 -6.21 -4.45
N TYR A 34 -3.42 -5.21 -5.33
CA TYR A 34 -2.56 -4.04 -5.35
C TYR A 34 -3.38 -2.76 -5.41
N GLY A 35 -2.89 -1.72 -4.77
CA GLY A 35 -3.50 -0.40 -4.78
C GLY A 35 -2.42 0.68 -4.74
N LEU A 36 -2.42 1.55 -5.75
CA LEU A 36 -1.46 2.63 -5.91
C LEU A 36 -2.16 3.96 -5.70
N ILE A 37 -1.65 4.74 -4.78
CA ILE A 37 -2.15 6.08 -4.46
C ILE A 37 -1.02 7.09 -4.51
N GLU A 38 -1.38 8.33 -4.77
CA GLU A 38 -0.52 9.49 -4.64
C GLU A 38 -1.04 10.37 -3.51
N ASN A 39 -0.21 10.64 -2.52
CA ASN A 39 -0.56 11.46 -1.37
C ASN A 39 0.23 12.76 -1.38
N THR A 40 -0.47 13.90 -1.33
CA THR A 40 0.12 15.24 -1.31
C THR A 40 -0.50 16.02 -0.15
N GLY A 41 0.20 16.09 0.98
CA GLY A 41 -0.36 16.62 2.21
C GLY A 41 -1.61 15.85 2.64
N ASN A 42 -2.74 16.56 2.77
CA ASN A 42 -4.02 15.95 3.18
C ASN A 42 -4.85 15.41 2.00
N ARG A 43 -4.31 15.37 0.80
CA ARG A 43 -5.02 14.89 -0.40
C ARG A 43 -4.44 13.57 -0.85
N THR A 44 -5.32 12.57 -0.96
CA THR A 44 -4.97 11.25 -1.51
C THR A 44 -5.70 11.06 -2.83
N ARG A 45 -4.97 10.67 -3.87
CA ARG A 45 -5.48 10.41 -5.21
C ARG A 45 -5.21 8.96 -5.59
N HIS A 46 -6.22 8.26 -6.08
CA HIS A 46 -6.07 6.94 -6.69
C HIS A 46 -5.32 7.08 -8.03
N LEU A 47 -4.33 6.19 -8.25
CA LEU A 47 -3.61 6.08 -9.52
C LEU A 47 -3.98 4.82 -10.28
N ALA A 48 -3.89 3.67 -9.61
CA ALA A 48 -4.22 2.36 -10.16
C ALA A 48 -4.57 1.38 -9.04
N SER A 49 -5.35 0.36 -9.34
CA SER A 49 -5.61 -0.75 -8.42
C SER A 49 -6.12 -1.97 -9.17
N GLY A 50 -6.01 -3.13 -8.57
CA GLY A 50 -6.47 -4.37 -9.16
C GLY A 50 -5.98 -5.61 -8.42
N CYS A 51 -6.09 -6.76 -9.10
CA CYS A 51 -5.70 -8.05 -8.56
C CYS A 51 -4.79 -8.81 -9.53
N ILE A 52 -3.61 -9.18 -9.07
CA ILE A 52 -2.73 -10.14 -9.75
C ILE A 52 -3.28 -11.54 -9.52
N ARG A 53 -3.75 -12.20 -10.56
CA ARG A 53 -4.38 -13.53 -10.47
C ARG A 53 -3.35 -14.62 -10.75
N LEU A 54 -3.13 -15.47 -9.75
CA LEU A 54 -2.18 -16.59 -9.81
C LEU A 54 -2.95 -17.90 -10.01
N ASN A 55 -2.91 -18.43 -11.23
CA ASN A 55 -3.65 -19.65 -11.57
C ASN A 55 -3.14 -20.86 -10.74
N ALA A 56 -4.00 -21.39 -9.88
CA ALA A 56 -3.66 -22.52 -8.98
C ALA A 56 -3.32 -23.82 -9.71
N LYS A 57 -3.60 -23.95 -11.01
CA LYS A 57 -3.23 -25.11 -11.85
C LYS A 57 -1.75 -25.12 -12.24
N HIS A 58 -1.08 -23.97 -12.17
CA HIS A 58 0.35 -23.87 -12.45
C HIS A 58 1.19 -24.25 -11.21
N PRO A 59 2.40 -24.78 -11.42
CA PRO A 59 3.36 -25.00 -10.34
C PRO A 59 3.57 -23.74 -9.51
N LEU A 60 3.90 -23.90 -8.23
CA LEU A 60 4.11 -22.77 -7.33
C LEU A 60 5.21 -21.83 -7.84
N SER A 61 6.32 -22.39 -8.35
CA SER A 61 7.42 -21.62 -8.94
C SER A 61 6.97 -20.66 -10.02
N ASP A 62 6.12 -21.12 -10.94
CA ASP A 62 5.63 -20.34 -12.07
C ASP A 62 4.71 -19.20 -11.61
N ARG A 63 3.87 -19.50 -10.60
CA ARG A 63 3.00 -18.53 -9.96
C ARG A 63 3.80 -17.41 -9.26
N LEU A 64 4.86 -17.79 -8.55
CA LEU A 64 5.75 -16.83 -7.89
C LEU A 64 6.54 -16.00 -8.92
N SER A 65 7.00 -16.62 -10.01
CA SER A 65 7.63 -15.91 -11.12
C SER A 65 6.69 -14.90 -11.77
N MET A 66 5.43 -15.29 -12.00
CA MET A 66 4.39 -14.40 -12.52
C MET A 66 4.16 -13.21 -11.57
N LEU A 67 3.98 -13.48 -10.27
CA LEU A 67 3.82 -12.42 -9.26
C LEU A 67 4.98 -11.44 -9.29
N SER A 68 6.22 -11.94 -9.35
CA SER A 68 7.42 -11.10 -9.43
C SER A 68 7.43 -10.20 -10.67
N LYS A 69 7.03 -10.73 -11.84
CA LYS A 69 6.97 -9.95 -13.10
C LYS A 69 5.89 -8.86 -13.06
N GLU A 70 4.71 -9.18 -12.58
CA GLU A 70 3.62 -8.21 -12.46
C GLU A 70 3.98 -7.07 -11.48
N LEU A 71 4.61 -7.40 -10.34
CA LEU A 71 5.10 -6.38 -9.41
C LEU A 71 6.19 -5.50 -10.03
N GLU A 72 7.08 -6.10 -10.82
CA GLU A 72 8.11 -5.38 -11.56
C GLU A 72 7.50 -4.33 -12.47
N GLN A 73 6.50 -4.73 -13.28
CA GLN A 73 5.81 -3.84 -14.21
C GLN A 73 5.12 -2.69 -13.47
N LEU A 74 4.43 -2.98 -12.37
CA LEU A 74 3.80 -1.94 -11.55
C LEU A 74 4.81 -0.94 -10.99
N ILE A 75 5.96 -1.42 -10.51
CA ILE A 75 7.00 -0.56 -9.97
C ILE A 75 7.65 0.30 -11.07
N GLU A 76 7.91 -0.27 -12.25
CA GLU A 76 8.49 0.47 -13.37
C GLU A 76 7.54 1.53 -13.94
N GLU A 77 6.25 1.18 -14.10
CA GLU A 77 5.24 2.07 -14.65
C GLU A 77 4.93 3.25 -13.73
N PHE A 78 4.67 2.97 -12.44
CA PHE A 78 4.16 3.97 -11.52
C PHE A 78 5.23 4.62 -10.65
N ARG A 79 6.41 4.01 -10.53
CA ARG A 79 7.55 4.50 -9.74
C ARG A 79 7.13 4.91 -8.33
N PRO A 80 6.62 3.97 -7.50
CA PRO A 80 6.26 4.27 -6.12
C PRO A 80 7.50 4.63 -5.30
N ASP A 81 7.30 5.50 -4.31
CA ASP A 81 8.35 5.90 -3.37
C ASP A 81 8.52 4.90 -2.23
N CYS A 82 7.47 4.13 -1.93
CA CYS A 82 7.49 3.08 -0.92
C CYS A 82 6.41 2.01 -1.16
N GLY A 83 6.60 0.86 -0.50
CA GLY A 83 5.64 -0.23 -0.42
C GLY A 83 4.97 -0.27 0.95
N ALA A 84 3.66 -0.51 0.97
CA ALA A 84 2.89 -0.79 2.17
C ALA A 84 2.26 -2.18 2.06
N VAL A 85 2.53 -3.09 3.02
CA VAL A 85 2.13 -4.49 2.94
C VAL A 85 1.33 -4.88 4.18
N GLU A 86 0.24 -5.63 3.99
CA GLU A 86 -0.49 -6.16 5.13
C GLU A 86 0.31 -7.28 5.83
N LYS A 87 0.37 -7.22 7.17
CA LYS A 87 0.92 -8.31 8.00
C LYS A 87 -0.11 -9.41 8.14
N VAL A 88 0.16 -10.55 7.52
CA VAL A 88 -0.67 -11.74 7.65
C VAL A 88 -0.17 -12.58 8.83
N PHE A 89 -1.02 -12.77 9.84
CA PHE A 89 -0.66 -13.54 11.04
C PHE A 89 -1.16 -14.98 11.02
N PHE A 90 -2.25 -15.29 10.32
CA PHE A 90 -2.85 -16.62 10.35
C PHE A 90 -3.41 -17.04 8.99
N ALA A 91 -3.07 -18.24 8.56
CA ALA A 91 -3.79 -18.95 7.51
C ALA A 91 -4.58 -20.12 8.12
N LYS A 92 -5.62 -20.57 7.42
CA LYS A 92 -6.54 -21.62 7.90
C LYS A 92 -5.85 -22.95 8.22
N ASN A 93 -4.69 -23.21 7.60
CA ASN A 93 -3.87 -24.38 7.83
C ASN A 93 -2.40 -24.14 7.43
N ALA A 94 -1.49 -25.04 7.83
CA ALA A 94 -0.05 -24.91 7.60
C ALA A 94 0.32 -24.79 6.11
N GLN A 95 -0.31 -25.56 5.24
CA GLN A 95 -0.03 -25.51 3.80
C GLN A 95 -0.40 -24.15 3.18
N SER A 96 -1.55 -23.60 3.58
CA SER A 96 -1.97 -22.26 3.14
C SER A 96 -1.03 -21.19 3.68
N ALA A 97 -0.57 -21.32 4.94
CA ALA A 97 0.41 -20.42 5.54
C ALA A 97 1.73 -20.42 4.77
N LEU A 98 2.25 -21.58 4.43
CA LEU A 98 3.48 -21.72 3.65
C LEU A 98 3.34 -21.08 2.27
N THR A 99 2.26 -21.37 1.54
CA THR A 99 2.06 -20.82 0.20
C THR A 99 1.91 -19.31 0.22
N LEU A 100 1.22 -18.76 1.21
CA LEU A 100 1.11 -17.34 1.43
C LEU A 100 2.45 -16.72 1.81
N GLY A 101 3.23 -17.37 2.66
CA GLY A 101 4.58 -16.97 3.02
C GLY A 101 5.51 -16.87 1.81
N HIS A 102 5.43 -17.82 0.85
CA HIS A 102 6.19 -17.75 -0.40
C HIS A 102 5.81 -16.53 -1.24
N ALA A 103 4.50 -16.28 -1.44
CA ALA A 103 4.04 -15.11 -2.18
C ALA A 103 4.50 -13.79 -1.51
N ARG A 104 4.35 -13.72 -0.18
CA ARG A 104 4.82 -12.57 0.61
C ARG A 104 6.33 -12.38 0.52
N GLY A 105 7.11 -13.47 0.55
CA GLY A 105 8.55 -13.43 0.37
C GLY A 105 8.97 -12.82 -0.98
N VAL A 106 8.27 -13.16 -2.07
CA VAL A 106 8.48 -12.56 -3.40
C VAL A 106 8.19 -11.05 -3.39
N ILE A 107 7.10 -10.62 -2.73
CA ILE A 107 6.75 -9.20 -2.62
C ILE A 107 7.85 -8.42 -1.89
N LEU A 108 8.28 -8.91 -0.73
CA LEU A 108 9.33 -8.26 0.07
C LEU A 108 10.67 -8.23 -0.68
N LEU A 109 11.03 -9.34 -1.33
CA LEU A 109 12.25 -9.42 -2.16
C LEU A 109 12.20 -8.40 -3.29
N LYS A 110 11.09 -8.31 -4.03
CA LYS A 110 10.93 -7.39 -5.14
C LYS A 110 11.08 -5.93 -4.70
N PHE A 111 10.46 -5.55 -3.58
CA PHE A 111 10.63 -4.20 -3.03
C PHE A 111 12.09 -3.93 -2.61
N SER A 112 12.75 -4.90 -1.98
CA SER A 112 14.15 -4.79 -1.60
C SER A 112 15.08 -4.64 -2.81
N GLU A 113 14.89 -5.44 -3.87
CA GLU A 113 15.65 -5.34 -5.11
C GLU A 113 15.53 -3.98 -5.79
N ARG A 114 14.38 -3.33 -5.64
CA ARG A 114 14.10 -2.00 -6.17
C ARG A 114 14.39 -0.87 -5.17
N HIS A 115 15.01 -1.18 -4.03
CA HIS A 115 15.34 -0.22 -2.96
C HIS A 115 14.15 0.59 -2.45
N LEU A 116 12.94 0.00 -2.51
CA LEU A 116 11.72 0.62 -1.99
C LEU A 116 11.62 0.38 -0.48
N PRO A 117 11.48 1.43 0.33
CA PRO A 117 11.16 1.29 1.75
C PRO A 117 9.87 0.48 1.94
N ILE A 118 9.85 -0.45 2.89
CA ILE A 118 8.71 -1.35 3.15
C ILE A 118 8.11 -1.00 4.50
N HIS A 119 6.80 -0.78 4.50
CA HIS A 119 6.02 -0.51 5.71
C HIS A 119 4.94 -1.59 5.87
N GLU A 120 4.87 -2.17 7.05
CA GLU A 120 3.98 -3.30 7.31
C GLU A 120 2.92 -2.95 8.36
N TYR A 121 1.65 -3.28 8.06
CA TYR A 121 0.50 -2.93 8.89
C TYR A 121 -0.32 -4.17 9.27
N GLN A 122 -0.73 -4.26 10.53
CA GLN A 122 -1.67 -5.27 10.99
C GLN A 122 -3.08 -4.95 10.48
N THR A 123 -3.87 -5.98 10.13
CA THR A 123 -5.27 -5.85 9.70
C THR A 123 -6.12 -4.97 10.63
N LEU A 124 -5.95 -5.15 11.95
CA LEU A 124 -6.64 -4.34 12.95
C LEU A 124 -6.32 -2.85 12.79
N LYS A 125 -5.04 -2.51 12.57
CA LYS A 125 -4.58 -1.13 12.40
C LYS A 125 -5.11 -0.53 11.09
N VAL A 126 -5.13 -1.31 10.01
CA VAL A 126 -5.72 -0.89 8.73
C VAL A 126 -7.19 -0.53 8.90
N LYS A 127 -7.98 -1.41 9.51
CA LYS A 127 -9.41 -1.16 9.77
C LYS A 127 -9.63 0.08 10.65
N GLN A 128 -8.87 0.23 11.72
CA GLN A 128 -8.94 1.41 12.59
C GLN A 128 -8.62 2.70 11.86
N THR A 129 -7.62 2.69 10.97
CA THR A 129 -7.21 3.90 10.24
C THR A 129 -8.23 4.28 9.18
N VAL A 130 -8.78 3.31 8.43
CA VAL A 130 -9.68 3.57 7.31
C VAL A 130 -11.12 3.81 7.76
N VAL A 131 -11.62 3.03 8.73
CA VAL A 131 -13.03 3.06 9.17
C VAL A 131 -13.22 3.74 10.54
N GLY A 132 -12.14 3.88 11.31
CA GLY A 132 -12.18 4.39 12.68
C GLY A 132 -12.40 3.29 13.73
N VAL A 133 -12.80 2.07 13.35
CA VAL A 133 -13.04 0.95 14.26
C VAL A 133 -12.34 -0.33 13.77
N GLY A 134 -11.62 -1.01 14.68
CA GLY A 134 -10.85 -2.21 14.31
C GLY A 134 -11.69 -3.46 14.00
N ARG A 135 -12.97 -3.47 14.42
CA ARG A 135 -13.93 -4.57 14.17
C ARG A 135 -14.77 -4.37 12.91
N ALA A 136 -14.40 -3.40 12.06
CA ALA A 136 -15.09 -3.18 10.79
C ALA A 136 -15.13 -4.47 9.94
N ASP A 137 -16.25 -4.72 9.30
CA ASP A 137 -16.37 -5.77 8.30
C ASP A 137 -15.75 -5.34 6.94
N LYS A 138 -15.74 -6.26 5.98
CA LYS A 138 -15.13 -6.00 4.67
C LYS A 138 -15.89 -4.98 3.86
N ASP A 139 -17.21 -5.01 3.91
CA ASP A 139 -18.05 -4.07 3.18
C ASP A 139 -17.85 -2.64 3.68
N GLN A 140 -17.68 -2.47 4.98
CA GLN A 140 -17.38 -1.17 5.58
C GLN A 140 -16.01 -0.64 5.13
N VAL A 141 -14.97 -1.49 5.09
CA VAL A 141 -13.64 -1.10 4.58
C VAL A 141 -13.73 -0.70 3.11
N GLN A 142 -14.36 -1.52 2.27
CA GLN A 142 -14.52 -1.26 0.84
C GLN A 142 -15.30 0.05 0.60
N HIS A 143 -16.38 0.28 1.34
CA HIS A 143 -17.15 1.51 1.26
C HIS A 143 -16.32 2.74 1.61
N MET A 144 -15.57 2.69 2.72
CA MET A 144 -14.73 3.82 3.16
C MET A 144 -13.58 4.09 2.19
N VAL A 145 -12.93 3.06 1.64
CA VAL A 145 -11.91 3.21 0.59
C VAL A 145 -12.48 3.97 -0.61
N LYS A 146 -13.68 3.63 -1.06
CA LYS A 146 -14.36 4.33 -2.17
C LYS A 146 -14.60 5.80 -1.85
N ILE A 147 -15.05 6.12 -0.64
CA ILE A 147 -15.28 7.51 -0.20
C ILE A 147 -13.96 8.27 -0.16
N LEU A 148 -12.93 7.73 0.52
CA LEU A 148 -11.65 8.40 0.71
C LEU A 148 -10.91 8.69 -0.60
N LEU A 149 -11.08 7.82 -1.60
CA LEU A 149 -10.46 7.96 -2.92
C LEU A 149 -11.41 8.50 -3.99
N ASN A 150 -12.66 8.84 -3.64
CA ASN A 150 -13.72 9.32 -4.55
C ASN A 150 -13.94 8.40 -5.77
N LEU A 151 -14.00 7.07 -5.53
CA LEU A 151 -14.18 6.07 -6.57
C LEU A 151 -15.67 5.79 -6.82
N GLN A 152 -16.08 5.83 -8.09
CA GLN A 152 -17.47 5.56 -8.48
C GLN A 152 -17.71 4.08 -8.81
N ASN A 153 -16.68 3.38 -9.30
CA ASN A 153 -16.76 1.99 -9.70
C ASN A 153 -16.79 1.03 -8.49
N SER A 154 -17.26 -0.20 -8.72
CA SER A 154 -17.10 -1.28 -7.75
C SER A 154 -15.63 -1.70 -7.67
N LEU A 155 -15.15 -1.96 -6.46
CA LEU A 155 -13.83 -2.53 -6.21
C LEU A 155 -13.95 -4.04 -5.97
N GLN A 156 -12.94 -4.82 -6.33
CA GLN A 156 -12.80 -6.19 -5.84
C GLN A 156 -12.33 -6.15 -4.38
N GLU A 157 -12.60 -7.21 -3.62
CA GLU A 157 -12.22 -7.28 -2.18
C GLU A 157 -10.72 -7.10 -1.98
N ASP A 158 -9.89 -7.95 -2.63
CA ASP A 158 -8.43 -7.91 -2.50
C ASP A 158 -7.84 -6.54 -2.95
N GLU A 159 -8.48 -5.89 -3.93
CA GLU A 159 -8.14 -4.55 -4.42
C GLU A 159 -8.41 -3.47 -3.37
N ALA A 160 -9.58 -3.56 -2.72
CA ALA A 160 -9.95 -2.62 -1.65
C ALA A 160 -9.04 -2.78 -0.42
N ASP A 161 -8.68 -4.01 -0.05
CA ASP A 161 -7.78 -4.31 1.06
C ASP A 161 -6.38 -3.73 0.78
N ALA A 162 -5.85 -3.86 -0.44
CA ALA A 162 -4.57 -3.26 -0.83
C ALA A 162 -4.60 -1.73 -0.81
N LEU A 163 -5.68 -1.10 -1.30
CA LEU A 163 -5.87 0.35 -1.21
C LEU A 163 -5.98 0.82 0.25
N ALA A 164 -6.66 0.05 1.11
CA ALA A 164 -6.77 0.35 2.54
C ALA A 164 -5.39 0.36 3.23
N VAL A 165 -4.51 -0.56 2.86
CA VAL A 165 -3.12 -0.59 3.35
C VAL A 165 -2.34 0.64 2.89
N ALA A 166 -2.47 1.03 1.62
CA ALA A 166 -1.82 2.24 1.10
C ALA A 166 -2.32 3.52 1.80
N ILE A 167 -3.64 3.67 1.98
CA ILE A 167 -4.26 4.78 2.72
C ILE A 167 -3.76 4.82 4.16
N THR A 168 -3.63 3.65 4.80
CA THR A 168 -3.10 3.55 6.16
C THR A 168 -1.68 4.12 6.25
N HIS A 169 -0.82 3.79 5.28
CA HIS A 169 0.52 4.35 5.24
C HIS A 169 0.50 5.87 5.00
N ALA A 170 -0.34 6.37 4.09
CA ALA A 170 -0.48 7.81 3.85
C ALA A 170 -0.82 8.58 5.13
N HIS A 171 -1.76 8.09 5.92
CA HIS A 171 -2.19 8.75 7.16
C HIS A 171 -1.17 8.67 8.29
N LEU A 172 -0.53 7.50 8.49
CA LEU A 172 0.43 7.29 9.58
C LEU A 172 1.82 7.83 9.26
N GLY A 173 2.27 7.75 8.00
CA GLY A 173 3.56 8.25 7.56
C GLY A 173 3.68 9.77 7.71
N LEU A 174 2.60 10.51 7.51
CA LEU A 174 2.53 11.95 7.77
C LEU A 174 2.70 12.27 9.26
N SER A 175 2.08 11.47 10.15
CA SER A 175 2.17 11.66 11.59
C SER A 175 3.58 11.44 12.13
N LEU A 176 4.36 10.52 11.55
CA LEU A 176 5.76 10.24 11.96
C LEU A 176 6.74 11.31 11.51
N LYS A 177 6.47 12.03 10.41
CA LYS A 177 7.30 13.16 9.96
C LYS A 177 7.05 14.46 10.75
N GLN A 178 5.99 14.53 11.55
CA GLN A 178 5.63 15.71 12.37
C GLN A 178 6.11 15.63 13.82
N LEU A 179 6.77 14.54 14.23
CA LEU A 179 7.40 14.45 15.54
C LEU A 179 8.80 15.07 15.47
N PRO A 180 9.13 16.03 16.37
CA PRO A 180 10.42 16.69 16.42
C PRO A 180 11.56 15.76 16.82
#